data_a8674e5f95e69e3d29b696b2c49c1f7b
#
_entry.id   a8674e5f95e69e3d29b696b2c49c1f7b
#
_cell.length_a   1.000
_cell.length_b   1.000
_cell.length_c   1.000
_cell.angle_alpha   90.00
_cell.angle_beta   90.00
_cell.angle_gamma   90.00
#
_symmetry.space_group_name_H-M   'P 1'
#
loop_
_entity.id
_entity.type
_entity.pdbx_description
1 polymer ?
#
loop_
_entity_poly.entity_id
_entity_poly.type
_entity_poly.pdbx_seq_one_letter_code
_entity_poly.pdbx_strand_id
1 'polypeptide(L)'
;MLNFGTQKTMRIAQQLYEGIDVKGSGTIGVITYLRTDSTRISEEADAAARAYITENYGAEYSAAGEANKKTEKKIQDAHEAIRPTDISMTPASLKESLSRDQFRLYQLIWKRFAASRMQPAKYETTSVKIGAGEYMFTVATSKVAFEGFRTVYTEADEEKEVSNVLVNGLSMDSELTKEEFDTKQHFTQPPAHYTEATLVKALEELGIGRPSTYAPTISTILGRRYITKEAKESVYHRDRRSSQQYYEAVVS
;
A
#
# COMPACT_ATOMS: atom_id res chain seq x y z
N MET A 1 -8.25 2.27 -0.26
CA MET A 1 -7.91 1.62 1.03
C MET A 1 -8.86 1.99 2.17
N LEU A 2 -8.40 2.46 3.38
CA LEU A 2 -9.31 2.62 4.55
C LEU A 2 -10.19 3.86 4.51
N ASN A 3 -9.80 4.92 3.83
CA ASN A 3 -10.41 6.26 3.84
C ASN A 3 -10.54 6.86 5.26
N PHE A 4 -9.56 6.60 6.12
CA PHE A 4 -9.46 7.20 7.44
C PHE A 4 -8.62 8.47 7.37
N GLY A 5 -9.07 9.54 8.05
CA GLY A 5 -8.21 10.69 8.30
C GLY A 5 -7.11 10.37 9.30
N THR A 6 -6.05 11.18 9.33
CA THR A 6 -4.86 10.96 10.19
C THR A 6 -5.20 10.84 11.67
N GLN A 7 -6.07 11.71 12.20
CA GLN A 7 -6.49 11.65 13.60
C GLN A 7 -7.22 10.33 13.94
N LYS A 8 -8.14 9.90 13.06
CA LYS A 8 -8.87 8.64 13.25
C LYS A 8 -7.91 7.46 13.22
N THR A 9 -6.98 7.44 12.26
CA THR A 9 -5.96 6.38 12.14
C THR A 9 -5.11 6.28 13.40
N MET A 10 -4.59 7.42 13.89
CA MET A 10 -3.76 7.46 15.09
C MET A 10 -4.53 7.00 16.34
N ARG A 11 -5.80 7.40 16.48
CA ARG A 11 -6.63 6.96 17.62
C ARG A 11 -6.85 5.45 17.61
N ILE A 12 -7.17 4.87 16.46
CA ILE A 12 -7.41 3.43 16.34
C ILE A 12 -6.10 2.66 16.55
N ALA A 13 -5.00 3.14 15.99
CA ALA A 13 -3.68 2.54 16.19
C ALA A 13 -3.27 2.57 17.67
N GLN A 14 -3.56 3.68 18.40
CA GLN A 14 -3.32 3.77 19.83
C GLN A 14 -4.10 2.71 20.61
N GLN A 15 -5.37 2.48 20.28
CA GLN A 15 -6.18 1.43 20.91
C GLN A 15 -5.61 0.03 20.67
N LEU A 16 -5.16 -0.26 19.42
CA LEU A 16 -4.56 -1.55 19.08
C LEU A 16 -3.22 -1.78 19.81
N TYR A 17 -2.47 -0.71 20.07
CA TYR A 17 -1.22 -0.76 20.80
C TYR A 17 -1.42 -0.89 22.31
N GLU A 18 -2.31 -0.07 22.91
CA GLU A 18 -2.55 -0.06 24.36
C GLU A 18 -3.23 -1.35 24.83
N GLY A 19 -4.02 -1.96 23.98
CA GLY A 19 -4.64 -3.25 24.23
C GLY A 19 -6.11 -3.29 23.86
N ILE A 20 -6.51 -4.43 23.38
CA ILE A 20 -7.89 -4.83 23.11
C ILE A 20 -8.20 -6.07 23.92
N ASP A 21 -9.48 -6.25 24.28
CA ASP A 21 -9.92 -7.45 24.99
C ASP A 21 -10.05 -8.61 23.99
N VAL A 22 -9.09 -9.54 24.06
CA VAL A 22 -9.07 -10.74 23.21
C VAL A 22 -9.64 -11.91 23.99
N LYS A 23 -10.70 -12.49 23.47
CA LYS A 23 -11.41 -13.63 24.09
C LYS A 23 -10.43 -14.76 24.43
N GLY A 24 -10.32 -15.08 25.72
CA GLY A 24 -9.43 -16.13 26.21
C GLY A 24 -8.00 -15.70 26.53
N SER A 25 -7.60 -14.47 26.18
CA SER A 25 -6.25 -13.95 26.43
C SER A 25 -6.23 -12.65 27.25
N GLY A 26 -7.42 -12.07 27.54
CA GLY A 26 -7.52 -10.78 28.23
C GLY A 26 -7.13 -9.59 27.38
N THR A 27 -6.77 -8.48 28.02
CA THR A 27 -6.38 -7.24 27.32
C THR A 27 -4.94 -7.31 26.88
N ILE A 28 -4.70 -7.31 25.57
CA ILE A 28 -3.37 -7.38 24.97
C ILE A 28 -3.19 -6.36 23.86
N GLY A 29 -1.99 -5.77 23.76
CA GLY A 29 -1.58 -4.95 22.63
C GLY A 29 -1.27 -5.84 21.42
N VAL A 30 -1.96 -5.61 20.31
CA VAL A 30 -1.86 -6.46 19.12
C VAL A 30 -0.94 -5.90 18.03
N ILE A 31 -0.42 -4.68 18.23
CA ILE A 31 0.59 -4.07 17.35
C ILE A 31 1.74 -3.50 18.18
N THR A 32 2.90 -3.33 17.56
CA THR A 32 4.06 -2.62 18.11
C THR A 32 3.79 -1.11 18.22
N TYR A 33 4.73 -0.38 18.84
CA TYR A 33 4.60 1.06 19.04
C TYR A 33 4.38 1.83 17.73
N LEU A 34 3.33 2.65 17.70
CA LEU A 34 2.80 3.25 16.47
C LEU A 34 3.47 4.56 16.04
N ARG A 35 4.19 5.26 16.94
CA ARG A 35 4.82 6.56 16.64
C ARG A 35 6.28 6.37 16.27
N THR A 36 6.52 5.68 15.18
CA THR A 36 7.85 5.32 14.70
C THR A 36 7.97 5.58 13.20
N ASP A 37 9.15 5.94 12.76
CA ASP A 37 9.59 5.98 11.37
C ASP A 37 10.58 4.84 11.06
N SER A 38 10.81 3.95 12.03
CA SER A 38 11.67 2.78 11.87
C SER A 38 11.06 1.74 10.93
N THR A 39 11.92 1.17 10.11
CA THR A 39 11.59 0.00 9.27
C THR A 39 12.23 -1.28 9.80
N ARG A 40 12.91 -1.21 10.95
CA ARG A 40 13.57 -2.34 11.58
C ARG A 40 12.57 -3.37 12.09
N ILE A 41 12.88 -4.63 11.91
CA ILE A 41 12.15 -5.76 12.46
C ILE A 41 13.13 -6.55 13.33
N SER A 42 12.71 -7.00 14.53
CA SER A 42 13.53 -7.87 15.37
C SER A 42 13.76 -9.22 14.69
N GLU A 43 14.88 -9.85 14.98
CA GLU A 43 15.23 -11.17 14.42
C GLU A 43 14.19 -12.23 14.81
N GLU A 44 13.66 -12.16 16.03
CA GLU A 44 12.60 -13.05 16.52
C GLU A 44 11.31 -12.89 15.68
N ALA A 45 10.86 -11.66 15.44
CA ALA A 45 9.67 -11.42 14.65
C ALA A 45 9.85 -11.78 13.17
N ASP A 46 11.05 -11.57 12.61
CA ASP A 46 11.38 -11.99 11.25
C ASP A 46 11.36 -13.53 11.14
N ALA A 47 11.97 -14.23 12.08
CA ALA A 47 11.99 -15.69 12.11
C ALA A 47 10.57 -16.26 12.26
N ALA A 48 9.76 -15.71 13.17
CA ALA A 48 8.37 -16.13 13.36
C ALA A 48 7.52 -15.90 12.10
N ALA A 49 7.69 -14.75 11.44
CA ALA A 49 6.97 -14.46 10.21
C ALA A 49 7.36 -15.41 9.07
N ARG A 50 8.65 -15.74 8.92
CA ARG A 50 9.13 -16.69 7.91
C ARG A 50 8.60 -18.09 8.16
N ALA A 51 8.60 -18.55 9.41
CA ALA A 51 8.03 -19.84 9.78
C ALA A 51 6.55 -19.89 9.43
N TYR A 52 5.79 -18.87 9.81
CA TYR A 52 4.38 -18.73 9.48
C TYR A 52 4.11 -18.76 7.96
N ILE A 53 4.91 -18.01 7.19
CA ILE A 53 4.75 -17.96 5.72
C ILE A 53 5.05 -19.34 5.12
N THR A 54 6.13 -19.98 5.56
CA THR A 54 6.50 -21.31 5.07
C THR A 54 5.42 -22.35 5.34
N GLU A 55 4.81 -22.32 6.52
CA GLU A 55 3.77 -23.25 6.93
C GLU A 55 2.44 -23.02 6.18
N ASN A 56 2.05 -21.76 5.97
CA ASN A 56 0.72 -21.44 5.45
C ASN A 56 0.68 -21.18 3.94
N TYR A 57 1.80 -20.84 3.31
CA TYR A 57 1.87 -20.49 1.87
C TYR A 57 2.88 -21.32 1.09
N GLY A 58 3.85 -21.94 1.76
CA GLY A 58 4.94 -22.71 1.14
C GLY A 58 6.30 -22.01 1.27
N ALA A 59 7.36 -22.82 1.22
CA ALA A 59 8.73 -22.32 1.39
C ALA A 59 9.16 -21.36 0.28
N GLU A 60 8.61 -21.51 -0.92
CA GLU A 60 8.88 -20.65 -2.08
C GLU A 60 8.37 -19.23 -1.90
N TYR A 61 7.40 -19.01 -0.99
CA TYR A 61 6.86 -17.69 -0.68
C TYR A 61 7.69 -16.94 0.36
N SER A 62 8.51 -17.63 1.14
CA SER A 62 9.33 -17.00 2.18
C SER A 62 10.54 -16.30 1.56
N ALA A 63 10.73 -15.01 1.83
CA ALA A 63 11.88 -14.28 1.35
C ALA A 63 13.16 -14.77 2.06
N ALA A 64 14.14 -15.26 1.32
CA ALA A 64 15.41 -15.66 1.89
C ALA A 64 16.22 -14.41 2.32
N GLY A 65 16.49 -14.29 3.62
CA GLY A 65 17.65 -13.58 4.21
C GLY A 65 17.91 -12.10 3.92
N GLU A 66 17.29 -11.45 2.95
CA GLU A 66 17.62 -10.07 2.54
C GLU A 66 16.86 -8.95 3.28
N ALA A 67 16.17 -9.27 4.35
CA ALA A 67 15.29 -8.35 5.05
C ALA A 67 15.98 -7.19 5.78
N ASN A 68 17.30 -7.19 5.86
CA ASN A 68 18.10 -6.13 6.47
C ASN A 68 19.11 -5.56 5.47
N LYS A 69 18.66 -5.03 4.32
CA LYS A 69 19.47 -4.02 3.64
C LYS A 69 19.65 -2.88 4.64
N LYS A 70 20.87 -2.81 5.21
CA LYS A 70 21.29 -1.70 6.08
C LYS A 70 20.98 -0.42 5.35
N THR A 71 19.90 0.24 5.71
CA THR A 71 19.72 1.65 5.40
C THR A 71 20.85 2.34 6.16
N GLU A 72 21.81 2.90 5.42
CA GLU A 72 23.01 3.58 5.95
C GLU A 72 22.72 4.87 6.73
N LYS A 73 21.46 5.17 6.97
CA LYS A 73 21.11 6.22 7.92
C LYS A 73 21.31 5.63 9.31
N LYS A 74 22.33 6.14 10.02
CA LYS A 74 22.51 6.02 11.48
C LYS A 74 21.29 6.62 12.18
N ILE A 75 20.17 5.92 12.12
CA ILE A 75 19.02 6.24 12.94
C ILE A 75 19.28 5.48 14.24
N GLN A 76 19.53 6.24 15.29
CA GLN A 76 19.60 5.77 16.66
C GLN A 76 18.15 5.45 17.09
N ASP A 77 17.55 4.46 16.43
CA ASP A 77 16.14 4.16 16.59
C ASP A 77 16.00 2.93 17.48
N ALA A 78 15.55 3.22 18.71
CA ALA A 78 15.22 2.18 19.68
C ALA A 78 13.91 1.44 19.30
N HIS A 79 13.15 1.96 18.33
CA HIS A 79 11.86 1.42 17.95
C HIS A 79 11.95 0.44 16.78
N GLU A 80 10.94 -0.38 16.65
CA GLU A 80 10.69 -1.24 15.49
C GLU A 80 9.67 -0.62 14.55
N ALA A 81 9.52 -1.22 13.38
CA ALA A 81 8.40 -0.94 12.47
C ALA A 81 7.06 -1.32 13.13
N ILE A 82 6.00 -0.66 12.68
CA ILE A 82 4.63 -1.02 13.07
C ILE A 82 4.29 -2.39 12.47
N ARG A 83 4.06 -3.37 13.33
CA ARG A 83 3.73 -4.73 12.95
C ARG A 83 2.80 -5.40 13.97
N PRO A 84 2.18 -6.53 13.66
CA PRO A 84 1.55 -7.37 14.69
C PRO A 84 2.56 -7.74 15.77
N THR A 85 2.15 -7.77 17.03
CA THR A 85 2.99 -8.29 18.12
C THR A 85 3.29 -9.77 17.93
N ASP A 86 2.32 -10.51 17.40
CA ASP A 86 2.43 -11.93 17.03
C ASP A 86 1.77 -12.16 15.66
N ILE A 87 2.51 -12.72 14.71
CA ILE A 87 2.02 -13.02 13.35
C ILE A 87 0.92 -14.08 13.35
N SER A 88 0.88 -14.96 14.35
CA SER A 88 -0.14 -16.00 14.49
C SER A 88 -1.52 -15.43 14.84
N MET A 89 -1.57 -14.22 15.39
CA MET A 89 -2.81 -13.47 15.59
C MET A 89 -3.33 -12.94 14.26
N THR A 90 -3.89 -13.83 13.46
CA THR A 90 -4.42 -13.46 12.15
C THR A 90 -5.60 -12.50 12.27
N PRO A 91 -5.90 -11.69 11.22
CA PRO A 91 -7.12 -10.88 11.21
C PRO A 91 -8.39 -11.71 11.46
N ALA A 92 -8.42 -12.95 10.93
CA ALA A 92 -9.57 -13.85 11.12
C ALA A 92 -9.77 -14.25 12.59
N SER A 93 -8.68 -14.56 13.30
CA SER A 93 -8.74 -14.96 14.73
C SER A 93 -9.16 -13.82 15.65
N LEU A 94 -8.86 -12.56 15.29
CA LEU A 94 -9.21 -11.38 16.10
C LEU A 94 -10.54 -10.73 15.69
N LYS A 95 -11.24 -11.25 14.68
CA LYS A 95 -12.42 -10.60 14.10
C LYS A 95 -13.52 -10.31 15.12
N GLU A 96 -13.75 -11.21 16.07
CA GLU A 96 -14.79 -11.05 17.10
C GLU A 96 -14.38 -10.10 18.24
N SER A 97 -13.08 -9.88 18.43
CA SER A 97 -12.50 -9.02 19.47
C SER A 97 -12.32 -7.58 19.03
N LEU A 98 -12.37 -7.30 17.73
CA LEU A 98 -12.11 -6.00 17.12
C LEU A 98 -13.39 -5.33 16.63
N SER A 99 -13.52 -4.03 16.89
CA SER A 99 -14.50 -3.21 16.17
C SER A 99 -14.19 -3.20 14.68
N ARG A 100 -15.19 -2.84 13.84
CA ARG A 100 -15.04 -2.79 12.39
C ARG A 100 -13.83 -1.96 11.93
N ASP A 101 -13.61 -0.79 12.53
CA ASP A 101 -12.52 0.09 12.16
C ASP A 101 -11.16 -0.43 12.66
N GLN A 102 -11.11 -0.98 13.86
CA GLN A 102 -9.92 -1.66 14.41
C GLN A 102 -9.53 -2.86 13.55
N PHE A 103 -10.51 -3.69 13.18
CA PHE A 103 -10.28 -4.83 12.29
C PHE A 103 -9.68 -4.42 10.95
N ARG A 104 -10.23 -3.39 10.30
CA ARG A 104 -9.73 -2.92 9.01
C ARG A 104 -8.30 -2.40 9.10
N LEU A 105 -7.97 -1.64 10.16
CA LEU A 105 -6.60 -1.15 10.34
C LEU A 105 -5.64 -2.28 10.70
N TYR A 106 -6.04 -3.16 11.63
CA TYR A 106 -5.23 -4.33 12.00
C TYR A 106 -4.96 -5.24 10.79
N GLN A 107 -5.97 -5.53 10.01
CA GLN A 107 -5.84 -6.34 8.79
C GLN A 107 -4.83 -5.72 7.80
N LEU A 108 -4.85 -4.40 7.64
CA LEU A 108 -3.88 -3.70 6.79
C LEU A 108 -2.46 -3.85 7.33
N ILE A 109 -2.24 -3.63 8.63
CA ILE A 109 -0.93 -3.76 9.29
C ILE A 109 -0.42 -5.19 9.17
N TRP A 110 -1.26 -6.16 9.48
CA TRP A 110 -0.92 -7.59 9.41
C TRP A 110 -0.53 -8.01 7.99
N LYS A 111 -1.34 -7.66 7.00
CA LYS A 111 -1.10 -7.98 5.59
C LYS A 111 0.19 -7.33 5.07
N ARG A 112 0.42 -6.05 5.40
CA ARG A 112 1.65 -5.35 5.03
C ARG A 112 2.89 -6.00 5.65
N PHE A 113 2.82 -6.38 6.92
CA PHE A 113 3.91 -7.06 7.60
C PHE A 113 4.19 -8.43 6.96
N ALA A 114 3.19 -9.28 6.80
CA ALA A 114 3.33 -10.59 6.17
C ALA A 114 3.92 -10.45 4.75
N ALA A 115 3.34 -9.58 3.92
CA ALA A 115 3.81 -9.32 2.56
C ALA A 115 5.27 -8.85 2.52
N SER A 116 5.71 -8.05 3.50
CA SER A 116 7.10 -7.57 3.57
C SER A 116 8.13 -8.68 3.84
N ARG A 117 7.70 -9.85 4.28
CA ARG A 117 8.54 -11.04 4.54
C ARG A 117 8.39 -12.09 3.45
N MET A 118 7.55 -11.84 2.42
CA MET A 118 7.33 -12.74 1.30
C MET A 118 8.22 -12.39 0.10
N GLN A 119 8.40 -13.36 -0.78
CA GLN A 119 9.07 -13.17 -2.07
C GLN A 119 8.31 -12.17 -2.95
N PRO A 120 9.02 -11.40 -3.78
CA PRO A 120 8.37 -10.52 -4.75
C PRO A 120 7.56 -11.31 -5.78
N ALA A 121 6.51 -10.69 -6.29
CA ALA A 121 5.78 -11.22 -7.43
C ALA A 121 6.67 -11.25 -8.67
N LYS A 122 6.50 -12.28 -9.52
CA LYS A 122 7.20 -12.39 -10.80
C LYS A 122 6.22 -12.24 -11.94
N TYR A 123 6.58 -11.42 -12.90
CA TYR A 123 5.79 -11.16 -14.09
C TYR A 123 6.53 -11.66 -15.33
N GLU A 124 5.80 -12.26 -16.24
CA GLU A 124 6.26 -12.52 -17.60
C GLU A 124 5.67 -11.46 -18.51
N THR A 125 6.55 -10.63 -19.08
CA THR A 125 6.13 -9.53 -19.94
C THR A 125 6.51 -9.83 -21.39
N THR A 126 5.52 -9.81 -22.28
CA THR A 126 5.71 -9.92 -23.71
C THR A 126 5.58 -8.54 -24.32
N SER A 127 6.63 -8.08 -25.01
CA SER A 127 6.63 -6.83 -25.75
C SER A 127 6.64 -7.12 -27.24
N VAL A 128 5.65 -6.60 -27.94
CA VAL A 128 5.50 -6.76 -29.40
C VAL A 128 5.76 -5.42 -30.07
N LYS A 129 6.62 -5.43 -31.09
CA LYS A 129 6.87 -4.27 -31.95
C LYS A 129 6.27 -4.53 -33.31
N ILE A 130 5.46 -3.58 -33.78
CA ILE A 130 4.70 -3.68 -35.02
C ILE A 130 5.17 -2.55 -35.94
N GLY A 131 5.80 -2.91 -37.05
CA GLY A 131 6.23 -1.95 -38.09
C GLY A 131 5.06 -1.61 -39.00
N ALA A 132 4.88 -0.32 -39.29
CA ALA A 132 3.89 0.16 -40.25
C ALA A 132 4.51 1.32 -41.09
N GLY A 133 5.17 0.97 -42.20
CA GLY A 133 5.96 1.92 -42.95
C GLY A 133 7.11 2.50 -42.14
N GLU A 134 7.16 3.82 -41.99
CA GLU A 134 8.18 4.51 -41.17
C GLU A 134 7.87 4.53 -39.67
N TYR A 135 6.71 4.04 -39.27
CA TYR A 135 6.25 4.10 -37.88
C TYR A 135 6.43 2.75 -37.17
N MET A 136 6.67 2.81 -35.87
CA MET A 136 6.78 1.66 -34.99
C MET A 136 5.75 1.77 -33.88
N PHE A 137 4.84 0.81 -33.79
CA PHE A 137 3.91 0.67 -32.66
C PHE A 137 4.47 -0.35 -31.68
N THR A 138 4.30 -0.10 -30.39
CA THR A 138 4.73 -1.02 -29.35
C THR A 138 3.55 -1.31 -28.43
N VAL A 139 3.32 -2.59 -28.18
CA VAL A 139 2.35 -3.06 -27.19
C VAL A 139 3.05 -4.02 -26.26
N ALA A 140 2.76 -3.92 -24.97
CA ALA A 140 3.28 -4.84 -23.97
C ALA A 140 2.11 -5.43 -23.17
N THR A 141 2.19 -6.71 -22.90
CA THR A 141 1.27 -7.41 -22.00
C THR A 141 2.07 -8.14 -20.95
N SER A 142 1.57 -8.17 -19.72
CA SER A 142 2.20 -8.87 -18.61
C SER A 142 1.23 -9.83 -17.97
N LYS A 143 1.69 -11.01 -17.65
CA LYS A 143 0.96 -11.99 -16.85
C LYS A 143 1.75 -12.30 -15.58
N VAL A 144 1.04 -12.57 -14.49
CA VAL A 144 1.67 -12.99 -13.24
C VAL A 144 2.14 -14.44 -13.41
N ALA A 145 3.45 -14.66 -13.29
CA ALA A 145 4.06 -15.99 -13.31
C ALA A 145 4.18 -16.57 -11.90
N PHE A 146 4.33 -15.72 -10.89
CA PHE A 146 4.36 -16.09 -9.47
C PHE A 146 3.78 -14.94 -8.65
N GLU A 147 2.76 -15.24 -7.84
CA GLU A 147 2.04 -14.22 -7.07
C GLU A 147 2.89 -13.59 -5.95
N GLY A 148 3.78 -14.35 -5.30
CA GLY A 148 4.61 -13.86 -4.22
C GLY A 148 3.78 -13.17 -3.13
N PHE A 149 4.20 -11.97 -2.69
CA PHE A 149 3.49 -11.21 -1.67
C PHE A 149 2.06 -10.81 -2.05
N ARG A 150 1.71 -10.79 -3.32
CA ARG A 150 0.36 -10.42 -3.80
C ARG A 150 -0.72 -11.38 -3.30
N THR A 151 -0.36 -12.60 -2.97
CA THR A 151 -1.26 -13.58 -2.35
C THR A 151 -1.89 -13.03 -1.05
N VAL A 152 -1.17 -12.17 -0.33
CA VAL A 152 -1.62 -11.60 0.95
C VAL A 152 -2.03 -10.14 0.80
N TYR A 153 -1.29 -9.37 0.01
CA TYR A 153 -1.46 -7.93 -0.10
C TYR A 153 -1.37 -7.46 -1.55
N THR A 154 -2.44 -6.81 -2.02
CA THR A 154 -2.50 -6.11 -3.30
C THR A 154 -2.92 -4.66 -3.07
N GLU A 155 -2.30 -3.73 -3.78
CA GLU A 155 -2.73 -2.33 -3.80
C GLU A 155 -3.87 -2.16 -4.81
N ALA A 156 -4.81 -1.24 -4.52
CA ALA A 156 -5.99 -1.06 -5.37
C ALA A 156 -5.66 -0.61 -6.81
N ASP A 157 -4.48 -0.05 -7.02
CA ASP A 157 -4.01 0.40 -8.33
C ASP A 157 -3.36 -0.74 -9.14
N GLU A 158 -2.83 -1.77 -8.48
CA GLU A 158 -2.21 -2.93 -9.14
C GLU A 158 -3.25 -3.86 -9.80
N GLU A 159 -4.50 -3.84 -9.35
CA GLU A 159 -5.58 -4.62 -9.98
C GLU A 159 -5.93 -4.13 -11.40
N LYS A 160 -5.49 -2.92 -11.78
CA LYS A 160 -5.82 -2.30 -13.07
C LYS A 160 -4.78 -2.54 -14.16
N GLU A 161 -3.60 -3.01 -13.82
CA GLU A 161 -2.46 -3.06 -14.77
C GLU A 161 -2.30 -4.39 -15.53
N VAL A 162 -3.12 -5.38 -15.31
CA VAL A 162 -3.10 -6.56 -16.17
C VAL A 162 -3.80 -6.20 -17.49
N SER A 163 -3.05 -5.64 -18.42
CA SER A 163 -3.55 -5.44 -19.78
C SER A 163 -3.77 -6.82 -20.39
N ASN A 164 -5.03 -7.23 -20.51
CA ASN A 164 -5.44 -8.47 -21.16
C ASN A 164 -5.36 -8.35 -22.70
N VAL A 165 -4.36 -7.69 -23.22
CA VAL A 165 -4.10 -7.71 -24.66
C VAL A 165 -3.59 -9.11 -25.00
N LEU A 166 -4.45 -9.89 -25.62
CA LEU A 166 -4.11 -11.23 -26.07
C LEU A 166 -3.14 -11.10 -27.26
N VAL A 167 -1.85 -11.20 -26.99
CA VAL A 167 -0.81 -11.37 -28.02
C VAL A 167 -0.55 -12.84 -28.35
N ASN A 168 -1.46 -13.71 -27.91
CA ASN A 168 -1.39 -15.14 -28.15
C ASN A 168 -1.61 -15.43 -29.66
N GLY A 169 -0.70 -16.17 -30.24
CA GLY A 169 -0.78 -16.54 -31.66
C GLY A 169 0.01 -15.63 -32.61
N LEU A 170 0.66 -14.57 -32.10
CA LEU A 170 1.61 -13.78 -32.91
C LEU A 170 2.98 -14.47 -32.92
N SER A 171 3.58 -14.57 -34.08
CA SER A 171 4.97 -15.00 -34.29
C SER A 171 5.78 -13.85 -34.86
N MET A 172 7.12 -13.97 -34.85
CA MET A 172 7.97 -13.03 -35.55
C MET A 172 7.58 -12.99 -37.05
N ASP A 173 7.54 -11.80 -37.61
CA ASP A 173 7.18 -11.52 -39.01
C ASP A 173 5.74 -11.88 -39.40
N SER A 174 4.83 -12.01 -38.42
CA SER A 174 3.40 -12.11 -38.71
C SER A 174 2.89 -10.85 -39.38
N GLU A 175 2.21 -10.96 -40.50
CA GLU A 175 1.51 -9.84 -41.09
C GLU A 175 0.21 -9.54 -40.34
N LEU A 176 0.00 -8.26 -40.02
CA LEU A 176 -1.20 -7.78 -39.34
C LEU A 176 -2.02 -6.91 -40.29
N THR A 177 -3.34 -7.14 -40.29
CA THR A 177 -4.27 -6.29 -41.04
C THR A 177 -4.75 -5.16 -40.15
N LYS A 178 -4.63 -3.93 -40.63
CA LYS A 178 -5.16 -2.76 -39.95
C LYS A 178 -6.69 -2.78 -40.01
N GLU A 179 -7.36 -2.77 -38.87
CA GLU A 179 -8.82 -2.66 -38.77
C GLU A 179 -9.26 -1.19 -38.65
N GLU A 180 -8.80 -0.51 -37.57
CA GLU A 180 -9.21 0.85 -37.27
C GLU A 180 -8.08 1.65 -36.60
N PHE A 181 -8.10 2.97 -36.73
CA PHE A 181 -7.30 3.89 -35.93
C PHE A 181 -8.21 4.69 -35.00
N ASP A 182 -8.04 4.49 -33.69
CA ASP A 182 -8.66 5.31 -32.65
C ASP A 182 -7.62 6.34 -32.15
N THR A 183 -7.84 7.61 -32.45
CA THR A 183 -6.96 8.70 -32.04
C THR A 183 -7.57 9.45 -30.88
N LYS A 184 -6.88 9.48 -29.74
CA LYS A 184 -7.31 10.22 -28.54
C LYS A 184 -6.32 11.32 -28.20
N GLN A 185 -6.82 12.54 -28.11
CA GLN A 185 -6.02 13.65 -27.61
C GLN A 185 -5.96 13.61 -26.08
N HIS A 186 -4.75 13.65 -25.55
CA HIS A 186 -4.50 13.71 -24.12
C HIS A 186 -3.83 15.04 -23.77
N PHE A 187 -4.23 15.61 -22.65
CA PHE A 187 -3.64 16.83 -22.11
C PHE A 187 -2.95 16.51 -20.77
N THR A 188 -1.83 17.18 -20.53
CA THR A 188 -1.19 17.14 -19.22
C THR A 188 -2.14 17.71 -18.17
N GLN A 189 -2.24 17.02 -17.03
CA GLN A 189 -3.07 17.47 -15.93
C GLN A 189 -2.20 18.25 -14.93
N PRO A 190 -2.76 19.26 -14.25
CA PRO A 190 -2.05 19.91 -13.14
C PRO A 190 -1.79 18.89 -12.02
N PRO A 191 -0.81 19.18 -11.10
CA PRO A 191 -0.60 18.37 -9.93
C PRO A 191 -1.91 18.19 -9.15
N ALA A 192 -2.16 16.98 -8.68
CA ALA A 192 -3.35 16.69 -7.88
C ALA A 192 -3.26 17.39 -6.52
N HIS A 193 -4.41 17.83 -5.99
CA HIS A 193 -4.49 18.32 -4.62
C HIS A 193 -4.06 17.24 -3.62
N TYR A 194 -3.49 17.66 -2.50
CA TYR A 194 -3.09 16.73 -1.45
C TYR A 194 -4.29 16.07 -0.78
N THR A 195 -4.20 14.77 -0.61
CA THR A 195 -4.98 14.04 0.40
C THR A 195 -4.26 14.11 1.75
N GLU A 196 -4.90 13.73 2.86
CA GLU A 196 -4.17 13.64 4.14
C GLU A 196 -2.95 12.71 4.05
N ALA A 197 -3.08 11.59 3.34
CA ALA A 197 -2.00 10.63 3.18
C ALA A 197 -0.83 11.20 2.34
N THR A 198 -1.12 11.84 1.21
CA THR A 198 -0.08 12.42 0.36
C THR A 198 0.55 13.67 1.00
N LEU A 199 -0.20 14.41 1.83
CA LEU A 199 0.34 15.52 2.61
C LEU A 199 1.32 15.01 3.68
N VAL A 200 0.98 13.95 4.42
CA VAL A 200 1.90 13.32 5.37
C VAL A 200 3.17 12.84 4.67
N LYS A 201 3.02 12.19 3.51
CA LYS A 201 4.17 11.75 2.70
C LYS A 201 5.05 12.92 2.27
N ALA A 202 4.47 14.02 1.81
CA ALA A 202 5.22 15.22 1.43
C ALA A 202 5.95 15.85 2.63
N LEU A 203 5.31 15.90 3.81
CA LEU A 203 5.96 16.38 5.04
C LEU A 203 7.15 15.49 5.42
N GLU A 204 7.02 14.18 5.31
CA GLU A 204 8.09 13.21 5.57
C GLU A 204 9.25 13.38 4.60
N GLU A 205 8.98 13.47 3.29
CA GLU A 205 9.99 13.65 2.23
C GLU A 205 10.76 14.98 2.40
N LEU A 206 10.08 16.03 2.85
CA LEU A 206 10.68 17.34 3.15
C LEU A 206 11.37 17.40 4.52
N GLY A 207 11.30 16.35 5.32
CA GLY A 207 11.86 16.32 6.67
C GLY A 207 11.11 17.19 7.68
N ILE A 208 9.87 17.57 7.39
CA ILE A 208 9.04 18.43 8.24
C ILE A 208 8.20 17.56 9.18
N GLY A 209 8.44 17.69 10.48
CA GLY A 209 7.72 16.92 11.50
C GLY A 209 8.30 15.52 11.73
N ARG A 210 7.52 14.71 12.44
CA ARG A 210 7.83 13.32 12.80
C ARG A 210 6.50 12.54 12.91
N PRO A 211 6.49 11.21 12.98
CA PRO A 211 5.27 10.40 13.13
C PRO A 211 4.33 10.87 14.24
N SER A 212 4.89 11.38 15.35
CA SER A 212 4.10 11.91 16.47
C SER A 212 3.46 13.29 16.20
N THR A 213 3.94 14.02 15.22
CA THR A 213 3.52 15.42 14.97
C THR A 213 2.73 15.63 13.68
N TYR A 214 2.69 14.68 12.74
CA TYR A 214 1.97 14.88 11.48
C TYR A 214 0.48 15.18 11.68
N ALA A 215 -0.23 14.36 12.46
CA ALA A 215 -1.65 14.58 12.71
C ALA A 215 -1.94 15.90 13.46
N PRO A 216 -1.22 16.27 14.54
CA PRO A 216 -1.34 17.59 15.15
C PRO A 216 -1.05 18.74 14.21
N THR A 217 -0.01 18.64 13.38
CA THR A 217 0.36 19.67 12.40
C THR A 217 -0.78 19.92 11.42
N ILE A 218 -1.33 18.86 10.80
CA ILE A 218 -2.45 18.95 9.86
C ILE A 218 -3.66 19.60 10.55
N SER A 219 -3.98 19.19 11.78
CA SER A 219 -5.08 19.81 12.53
C SER A 219 -4.86 21.27 12.81
N THR A 220 -3.62 21.66 13.12
CA THR A 220 -3.26 23.07 13.39
C THR A 220 -3.39 23.95 12.16
N ILE A 221 -2.88 23.52 11.00
CA ILE A 221 -2.95 24.30 9.76
C ILE A 221 -4.39 24.43 9.23
N LEU A 222 -5.22 23.40 9.44
CA LEU A 222 -6.67 23.47 9.20
C LEU A 222 -7.37 24.43 10.16
N GLY A 223 -7.09 24.33 11.47
CA GLY A 223 -7.67 25.19 12.48
C GLY A 223 -7.31 26.66 12.31
N ARG A 224 -6.11 26.94 11.83
CA ARG A 224 -5.63 28.29 11.49
C ARG A 224 -6.08 28.78 10.11
N ARG A 225 -6.80 27.96 9.37
CA ARG A 225 -7.28 28.25 8.01
C ARG A 225 -6.17 28.54 6.99
N TYR A 226 -4.98 27.97 7.18
CA TYR A 226 -3.91 28.03 6.18
C TYR A 226 -4.20 27.13 4.99
N ILE A 227 -4.99 26.09 5.19
CA ILE A 227 -5.52 25.20 4.18
C ILE A 227 -6.99 24.94 4.45
N THR A 228 -7.75 24.61 3.39
CA THR A 228 -9.13 24.14 3.48
C THR A 228 -9.20 22.65 3.18
N LYS A 229 -10.20 21.98 3.73
CA LYS A 229 -10.49 20.58 3.45
C LYS A 229 -11.84 20.47 2.79
N GLU A 230 -11.85 20.01 1.57
CA GLU A 230 -13.07 19.78 0.81
C GLU A 230 -13.32 18.30 0.56
N ALA A 231 -14.58 17.89 0.56
CA ALA A 231 -14.98 16.58 0.06
C ALA A 231 -15.24 16.73 -1.44
N LYS A 232 -14.34 16.26 -2.29
CA LYS A 232 -14.59 16.17 -3.73
C LYS A 232 -15.29 14.85 -4.02
N GLU A 233 -16.52 14.90 -4.51
CA GLU A 233 -17.12 13.73 -5.14
C GLU A 233 -16.29 13.41 -6.38
N SER A 234 -15.69 12.23 -6.41
CA SER A 234 -15.00 11.77 -7.62
C SER A 234 -16.08 11.52 -8.68
N VAL A 235 -16.11 12.36 -9.72
CA VAL A 235 -16.88 12.09 -10.93
C VAL A 235 -16.18 10.98 -11.71
N TYR A 236 -16.27 9.75 -11.22
CA TYR A 236 -15.95 8.57 -12.00
C TYR A 236 -17.24 7.80 -12.27
N HIS A 237 -17.47 7.56 -13.56
CA HIS A 237 -18.57 6.75 -14.05
C HIS A 237 -18.73 5.46 -13.25
N ARG A 238 -19.97 5.28 -12.76
CA ARG A 238 -20.62 4.05 -12.29
C ARG A 238 -19.68 2.92 -11.85
N ASP A 239 -19.54 2.81 -10.57
CA ASP A 239 -19.66 1.63 -9.72
C ASP A 239 -18.65 1.54 -8.56
N ARG A 240 -18.37 2.59 -7.85
CA ARG A 240 -17.95 2.56 -6.43
C ARG A 240 -17.78 3.98 -5.91
N ARG A 241 -18.72 4.43 -5.08
CA ARG A 241 -18.61 5.69 -4.34
C ARG A 241 -17.51 5.56 -3.29
N SER A 242 -16.32 6.05 -3.60
CA SER A 242 -15.31 6.38 -2.61
C SER A 242 -15.14 7.91 -2.61
N SER A 243 -15.66 8.56 -1.60
CA SER A 243 -15.38 9.98 -1.36
C SER A 243 -13.92 10.10 -0.86
N GLN A 244 -13.02 10.55 -1.70
CA GLN A 244 -11.69 10.98 -1.29
C GLN A 244 -11.78 12.46 -0.86
N GLN A 245 -11.22 12.78 0.31
CA GLN A 245 -11.12 14.15 0.80
C GLN A 245 -9.78 14.75 0.37
N TYR A 246 -9.82 15.90 -0.28
CA TYR A 246 -8.65 16.63 -0.77
C TYR A 246 -8.41 17.91 0.02
N TYR A 247 -7.17 18.40 0.00
CA TYR A 247 -6.77 19.65 0.62
C TYR A 247 -6.34 20.66 -0.44
N GLU A 248 -6.81 21.87 -0.32
CA GLU A 248 -6.40 22.99 -1.14
C GLU A 248 -5.63 23.99 -0.28
N ALA A 249 -4.45 24.40 -0.74
CA ALA A 249 -3.70 25.47 -0.09
C ALA A 249 -4.29 26.81 -0.54
N VAL A 250 -4.75 27.60 0.42
CA VAL A 250 -5.14 29.00 0.17
C VAL A 250 -3.86 29.82 0.26
N VAL A 251 -3.30 30.19 -0.89
CA VAL A 251 -2.23 31.16 -0.97
C VAL A 251 -2.91 32.52 -1.05
N SER A 252 -2.92 33.25 0.05
CA SER A 252 -3.26 34.68 0.11
C SER A 252 -2.02 35.53 -0.03
#